data_95df0173d4f0e03a3cd2d61eeaa83d6e
#
_entry.id   95df0173d4f0e03a3cd2d61eeaa83d6e
#
_cell.length_a   1.000
_cell.length_b   1.000
_cell.length_c   1.000
_cell.angle_alpha   90.00
_cell.angle_beta   90.00
_cell.angle_gamma   90.00
#
_symmetry.space_group_name_H-M   'P 1'
#
loop_
_entity.id
_entity.type
_entity.pdbx_description
1 polymer ?
#
loop_
_entity_poly.entity_id
_entity_poly.type
_entity_poly.pdbx_seq_one_letter_code
_entity_poly.pdbx_strand_id
1 'polypeptide(L)'
;MKKILCLLLFVIISESSIAQGYHNPIIPGYHPDPSVCRVGSDFYLVNSSFQYFPGVPVFHSKDLINWEQIGNVLTRDSQLPLKGASSWLGIYAPTIRYNDGTYYMITTNVGHGGNFLVTATNPMGPWSEPIWLSQQGIDPSLYFENGKVYMCSNPGDAVWLSEIDVKTGKQLSKSCMLWQGDGGRYPEGPHIYKKDGYYYLLISEGGTELAHHLTIARSRNIYGPYESNPANPILTNCSRKGQNLQIQGTGHGDFVQAKDGSWWLVFLAYRNFGGSYHHLGRETYLAPVEWKTGEWPVVNGGNPIDTLINATTLPKQMMPQAQPLDFNRADLGPEYIHIQNPISENYIFKSNKLLLKGHGSLSDNNQPTFIGKRQEQVCGSVEFKVHPKHNAEGGISVYQINDGHYDLFVKDGRVSLRCKLKNIDYILKSDKIWSEWMNLRVSYNDKMYKFEYSDDGTSYKSLGELNCSLLSSEVAGGFTGVVIGMYADGGDVEFAQ
;
A
#
# COMPACT_ATOMS: atom_id res chain seq x y z
N MET A 1 45.36 -34.21 -55.72
CA MET A 1 44.42 -33.16 -55.29
C MET A 1 43.44 -33.76 -54.27
N LYS A 2 43.69 -33.57 -52.98
CA LYS A 2 42.77 -34.05 -51.90
C LYS A 2 41.82 -32.91 -51.54
N LYS A 3 40.52 -33.10 -51.74
CA LYS A 3 39.46 -32.18 -51.29
C LYS A 3 39.22 -32.39 -49.82
N ILE A 4 39.49 -31.38 -49.01
CA ILE A 4 39.12 -31.32 -47.59
C ILE A 4 37.68 -30.81 -47.50
N LEU A 5 36.77 -31.65 -46.98
CA LEU A 5 35.38 -31.31 -46.71
C LEU A 5 35.33 -30.74 -45.29
N CYS A 6 35.15 -29.43 -45.12
CA CYS A 6 34.90 -28.82 -43.82
C CYS A 6 33.42 -29.00 -43.44
N LEU A 7 33.17 -29.86 -42.44
CA LEU A 7 31.86 -30.01 -41.83
C LEU A 7 31.69 -28.90 -40.80
N LEU A 8 30.83 -27.92 -41.07
CA LEU A 8 30.42 -26.90 -40.07
C LEU A 8 29.37 -27.56 -39.16
N LEU A 9 29.79 -27.82 -37.92
CA LEU A 9 28.87 -28.24 -36.85
C LEU A 9 28.17 -26.99 -36.31
N PHE A 10 26.90 -26.81 -36.68
CA PHE A 10 26.02 -25.84 -35.98
C PHE A 10 25.67 -26.41 -34.60
N VAL A 11 26.31 -25.91 -33.55
CA VAL A 11 25.86 -26.16 -32.18
C VAL A 11 24.67 -25.24 -31.93
N ILE A 12 23.46 -25.81 -31.97
CA ILE A 12 22.27 -25.15 -31.47
C ILE A 12 22.39 -25.13 -29.94
N ILE A 13 22.84 -24.01 -29.39
CA ILE A 13 22.72 -23.74 -27.97
C ILE A 13 21.24 -23.46 -27.72
N SER A 14 20.50 -24.45 -27.28
CA SER A 14 19.19 -24.21 -26.67
C SER A 14 19.44 -23.48 -25.37
N GLU A 15 19.21 -22.18 -25.36
CA GLU A 15 19.06 -21.45 -24.10
C GLU A 15 17.86 -22.06 -23.37
N SER A 16 18.12 -23.00 -22.46
CA SER A 16 17.16 -23.37 -21.44
C SER A 16 16.94 -22.12 -20.59
N SER A 17 15.85 -21.40 -20.82
CA SER A 17 15.40 -20.35 -19.91
C SER A 17 15.18 -21.01 -18.54
N ILE A 18 16.14 -20.86 -17.65
CA ILE A 18 15.95 -21.19 -16.24
C ILE A 18 14.81 -20.30 -15.79
N ALA A 19 13.68 -20.91 -15.40
CA ALA A 19 12.56 -20.19 -14.81
C ALA A 19 13.09 -19.37 -13.64
N GLN A 20 13.12 -18.04 -13.80
CA GLN A 20 13.65 -17.15 -12.79
C GLN A 20 12.53 -16.88 -11.78
N GLY A 21 12.73 -17.30 -10.52
CA GLY A 21 11.83 -16.98 -9.42
C GLY A 21 11.85 -15.48 -9.08
N TYR A 22 10.85 -15.04 -8.35
CA TYR A 22 10.79 -13.67 -7.78
C TYR A 22 10.47 -13.72 -6.29
N HIS A 23 10.78 -12.61 -5.59
CA HIS A 23 10.52 -12.48 -4.17
C HIS A 23 9.25 -11.67 -3.89
N ASN A 24 8.42 -12.16 -3.00
CA ASN A 24 7.34 -11.45 -2.35
C ASN A 24 7.80 -10.81 -1.03
N PRO A 25 7.25 -9.64 -0.64
CA PRO A 25 6.27 -8.83 -1.35
C PRO A 25 6.87 -8.16 -2.60
N ILE A 26 6.04 -7.93 -3.63
CA ILE A 26 6.46 -7.18 -4.83
C ILE A 26 6.45 -5.66 -4.61
N ILE A 27 5.63 -5.16 -3.67
CA ILE A 27 5.68 -3.79 -3.17
C ILE A 27 5.71 -3.89 -1.64
N PRO A 28 6.91 -3.73 -1.02
CA PRO A 28 7.07 -3.85 0.42
C PRO A 28 6.59 -2.61 1.18
N GLY A 29 6.38 -2.77 2.48
CA GLY A 29 5.87 -1.74 3.36
C GLY A 29 4.35 -1.56 3.23
N TYR A 30 3.82 -0.56 3.91
CA TYR A 30 2.39 -0.30 3.98
C TYR A 30 1.79 0.10 2.61
N HIS A 31 1.42 -0.92 1.82
CA HIS A 31 0.75 -0.83 0.52
C HIS A 31 -0.33 -1.92 0.41
N PRO A 32 -1.44 -1.80 1.16
CA PRO A 32 -2.50 -2.80 1.20
C PRO A 32 -3.50 -2.64 0.07
N ASP A 33 -4.39 -3.62 -0.04
CA ASP A 33 -5.60 -3.59 -0.87
C ASP A 33 -5.29 -3.26 -2.34
N PRO A 34 -4.40 -4.02 -3.01
CA PRO A 34 -3.98 -3.70 -4.37
C PRO A 34 -5.10 -3.94 -5.38
N SER A 35 -5.25 -3.02 -6.32
CA SER A 35 -6.00 -3.25 -7.55
C SER A 35 -5.15 -2.91 -8.77
N VAL A 36 -5.26 -3.68 -9.85
CA VAL A 36 -4.40 -3.62 -11.01
C VAL A 36 -5.20 -3.57 -12.32
N CYS A 37 -4.71 -2.81 -13.29
CA CYS A 37 -5.17 -2.90 -14.67
C CYS A 37 -4.00 -2.98 -15.65
N ARG A 38 -4.24 -3.56 -16.83
CA ARG A 38 -3.27 -3.64 -17.92
C ARG A 38 -3.69 -2.76 -19.10
N VAL A 39 -2.75 -2.00 -19.62
CA VAL A 39 -2.92 -1.20 -20.83
C VAL A 39 -1.79 -1.53 -21.81
N GLY A 40 -2.10 -2.27 -22.86
CA GLY A 40 -1.07 -2.78 -23.77
C GLY A 40 -0.10 -3.75 -23.09
N SER A 41 1.15 -3.33 -22.94
CA SER A 41 2.22 -4.07 -22.24
C SER A 41 2.48 -3.57 -20.82
N ASP A 42 1.79 -2.55 -20.39
CA ASP A 42 2.03 -1.84 -19.14
C ASP A 42 0.96 -2.19 -18.10
N PHE A 43 1.37 -2.25 -16.84
CA PHE A 43 0.50 -2.52 -15.71
C PHE A 43 0.50 -1.31 -14.78
N TYR A 44 -0.68 -0.99 -14.26
CA TYR A 44 -0.88 0.10 -13.30
C TYR A 44 -1.59 -0.45 -12.08
N LEU A 45 -1.07 -0.13 -10.90
CA LEU A 45 -1.56 -0.62 -9.62
C LEU A 45 -1.78 0.53 -8.66
N VAL A 46 -2.82 0.42 -7.83
CA VAL A 46 -3.16 1.37 -6.77
C VAL A 46 -3.37 0.66 -5.45
N ASN A 47 -3.17 1.40 -4.34
CA ASN A 47 -3.36 0.90 -2.97
C ASN A 47 -4.14 1.88 -2.10
N SER A 48 -4.72 1.40 -1.02
CA SER A 48 -5.32 2.21 0.05
C SER A 48 -4.30 3.15 0.68
N SER A 49 -4.76 4.29 1.15
CA SER A 49 -3.90 5.29 1.81
C SER A 49 -4.42 5.76 3.18
N PHE A 50 -5.63 5.37 3.57
CA PHE A 50 -6.27 5.74 4.83
C PHE A 50 -6.16 7.26 5.13
N GLN A 51 -5.61 7.63 6.28
CA GLN A 51 -5.47 9.03 6.72
C GLN A 51 -4.38 9.83 5.98
N TYR A 52 -3.58 9.19 5.10
CA TYR A 52 -2.41 9.84 4.52
C TYR A 52 -2.72 10.62 3.23
N PHE A 53 -2.08 11.79 3.11
CA PHE A 53 -2.11 12.67 1.95
C PHE A 53 -0.68 12.83 1.35
N PRO A 54 -0.50 12.82 0.02
CA PRO A 54 -1.49 12.52 -1.00
C PRO A 54 -1.99 11.07 -0.93
N GLY A 55 -3.20 10.81 -1.44
CA GLY A 55 -3.85 9.51 -1.34
C GLY A 55 -3.80 8.70 -2.63
N VAL A 56 -3.92 7.38 -2.47
CA VAL A 56 -3.94 6.38 -3.55
C VAL A 56 -2.68 6.45 -4.41
N PRO A 57 -1.56 5.87 -3.94
CA PRO A 57 -0.34 5.79 -4.74
C PRO A 57 -0.61 5.02 -6.03
N VAL A 58 0.01 5.47 -7.12
CA VAL A 58 -0.04 4.82 -8.44
C VAL A 58 1.32 4.26 -8.77
N PHE A 59 1.35 2.98 -9.06
CA PHE A 59 2.55 2.26 -9.47
C PHE A 59 2.45 1.84 -10.93
N HIS A 60 3.59 1.80 -11.61
CA HIS A 60 3.75 1.31 -12.96
C HIS A 60 4.72 0.13 -13.01
N SER A 61 4.40 -0.87 -13.82
CA SER A 61 5.26 -2.02 -14.10
C SER A 61 5.10 -2.51 -15.53
N LYS A 62 6.13 -3.18 -16.05
CA LYS A 62 6.10 -3.94 -17.31
C LYS A 62 6.17 -5.45 -17.12
N ASP A 63 6.40 -5.90 -15.88
CA ASP A 63 6.64 -7.31 -15.56
C ASP A 63 5.85 -7.83 -14.35
N LEU A 64 4.98 -7.01 -13.74
CA LEU A 64 4.22 -7.31 -12.52
C LEU A 64 5.07 -7.55 -11.25
N ILE A 65 6.38 -7.62 -11.37
CA ILE A 65 7.30 -7.93 -10.27
C ILE A 65 7.97 -6.66 -9.75
N ASN A 66 8.43 -5.82 -10.67
CA ASN A 66 9.15 -4.59 -10.36
C ASN A 66 8.24 -3.39 -10.60
N TRP A 67 8.01 -2.60 -9.56
CA TRP A 67 7.05 -1.50 -9.55
C TRP A 67 7.72 -0.17 -9.21
N GLU A 68 7.41 0.86 -9.97
CA GLU A 68 7.81 2.24 -9.73
C GLU A 68 6.59 3.06 -9.34
N GLN A 69 6.65 3.77 -8.21
CA GLN A 69 5.60 4.74 -7.87
C GLN A 69 5.74 5.96 -8.77
N ILE A 70 4.77 6.17 -9.66
CA ILE A 70 4.77 7.23 -10.67
C ILE A 70 3.97 8.46 -10.24
N GLY A 71 3.26 8.40 -9.14
CA GLY A 71 2.43 9.50 -8.61
C GLY A 71 1.43 9.03 -7.57
N ASN A 72 0.44 9.89 -7.35
CA ASN A 72 -0.73 9.61 -6.51
C ASN A 72 -2.00 10.11 -7.22
N VAL A 73 -3.12 9.41 -7.05
CA VAL A 73 -4.39 9.77 -7.68
C VAL A 73 -5.00 11.02 -7.05
N LEU A 74 -5.00 11.08 -5.72
CA LEU A 74 -5.68 12.12 -4.94
C LEU A 74 -4.64 13.09 -4.36
N THR A 75 -4.47 14.22 -5.03
CA THR A 75 -3.40 15.20 -4.73
C THR A 75 -3.93 16.57 -4.34
N ARG A 76 -5.24 16.74 -4.26
CA ARG A 76 -5.90 18.02 -3.92
C ARG A 76 -6.88 17.84 -2.77
N ASP A 77 -7.02 18.86 -1.93
CA ASP A 77 -7.96 18.86 -0.80
C ASP A 77 -9.42 18.67 -1.26
N SER A 78 -9.75 19.19 -2.46
CA SER A 78 -11.08 18.98 -3.07
C SER A 78 -11.37 17.52 -3.41
N GLN A 79 -10.34 16.74 -3.72
CA GLN A 79 -10.48 15.31 -4.02
C GLN A 79 -10.47 14.45 -2.75
N LEU A 80 -9.71 14.87 -1.74
CA LEU A 80 -9.41 14.06 -0.56
C LEU A 80 -9.49 14.90 0.72
N PRO A 81 -10.69 15.15 1.26
CA PRO A 81 -10.84 15.78 2.57
C PRO A 81 -10.51 14.77 3.67
N LEU A 82 -9.45 15.04 4.47
CA LEU A 82 -9.00 14.18 5.58
C LEU A 82 -8.91 14.92 6.93
N LYS A 83 -9.28 16.20 6.98
CA LYS A 83 -9.21 16.96 8.21
C LYS A 83 -10.03 16.29 9.33
N GLY A 84 -9.39 16.00 10.45
CA GLY A 84 -9.99 15.31 11.58
C GLY A 84 -10.13 13.78 11.40
N ALA A 85 -9.64 13.21 10.29
CA ALA A 85 -9.63 11.76 10.11
C ALA A 85 -8.71 11.08 11.12
N SER A 86 -9.24 10.13 11.86
CA SER A 86 -8.40 9.24 12.68
C SER A 86 -7.63 8.25 11.81
N SER A 87 -6.65 7.58 12.41
CA SER A 87 -5.82 6.58 11.74
C SER A 87 -6.60 5.37 11.15
N TRP A 88 -7.89 5.22 11.52
CA TRP A 88 -8.80 4.17 11.04
C TRP A 88 -9.67 4.61 9.86
N LEU A 89 -9.66 5.89 9.51
CA LEU A 89 -10.55 6.51 8.52
C LEU A 89 -9.78 6.95 7.27
N GLY A 90 -10.50 7.53 6.32
CA GLY A 90 -9.95 8.00 5.06
C GLY A 90 -10.12 7.01 3.91
N ILE A 91 -9.12 6.85 3.07
CA ILE A 91 -9.23 6.07 1.83
C ILE A 91 -8.99 4.57 2.07
N TYR A 92 -10.06 3.82 1.92
CA TYR A 92 -10.05 2.35 1.91
C TYR A 92 -9.72 1.83 0.52
N ALA A 93 -10.00 0.55 0.24
CA ALA A 93 -9.56 -0.12 -0.98
C ALA A 93 -9.98 0.63 -2.26
N PRO A 94 -9.02 1.05 -3.09
CA PRO A 94 -9.29 1.58 -4.41
C PRO A 94 -9.34 0.47 -5.45
N THR A 95 -10.15 0.65 -6.50
CA THR A 95 -10.07 -0.15 -7.71
C THR A 95 -9.67 0.73 -8.88
N ILE A 96 -8.67 0.30 -9.66
CA ILE A 96 -8.29 0.94 -10.92
C ILE A 96 -8.76 0.09 -12.10
N ARG A 97 -9.39 0.72 -13.11
CA ARG A 97 -9.78 0.10 -14.37
C ARG A 97 -9.44 1.03 -15.53
N TYR A 98 -9.17 0.44 -16.68
CA TYR A 98 -8.97 1.17 -17.93
C TYR A 98 -10.03 0.74 -18.94
N ASN A 99 -10.75 1.70 -19.50
CA ASN A 99 -11.74 1.44 -20.52
C ASN A 99 -11.79 2.61 -21.53
N ASP A 100 -11.67 2.28 -22.79
CA ASP A 100 -11.81 3.22 -23.92
C ASP A 100 -11.01 4.52 -23.75
N GLY A 101 -9.70 4.40 -23.51
CA GLY A 101 -8.78 5.54 -23.40
C GLY A 101 -8.80 6.25 -22.05
N THR A 102 -9.60 5.80 -21.10
CA THR A 102 -9.79 6.45 -19.80
C THR A 102 -9.44 5.50 -18.65
N TYR A 103 -8.65 5.98 -17.70
CA TYR A 103 -8.46 5.35 -16.40
C TYR A 103 -9.59 5.80 -15.46
N TYR A 104 -10.13 4.87 -14.73
CA TYR A 104 -11.12 5.06 -13.67
C TYR A 104 -10.53 4.56 -12.36
N MET A 105 -10.51 5.38 -11.33
CA MET A 105 -10.22 4.97 -9.97
C MET A 105 -11.46 5.23 -9.12
N ILE A 106 -11.95 4.18 -8.46
CA ILE A 106 -13.08 4.23 -7.54
C ILE A 106 -12.63 3.77 -6.16
N THR A 107 -13.11 4.42 -5.10
CA THR A 107 -12.76 4.08 -3.71
C THR A 107 -13.82 4.60 -2.74
N THR A 108 -13.62 4.31 -1.45
CA THR A 108 -14.43 4.84 -0.35
C THR A 108 -13.58 5.77 0.51
N ASN A 109 -14.04 7.01 0.74
CA ASN A 109 -13.51 7.84 1.82
C ASN A 109 -14.37 7.63 3.07
N VAL A 110 -13.89 6.76 3.96
CA VAL A 110 -14.62 6.39 5.18
C VAL A 110 -14.59 7.55 6.18
N GLY A 111 -15.76 7.97 6.62
CA GLY A 111 -15.92 9.11 7.51
C GLY A 111 -16.07 10.47 6.79
N HIS A 112 -15.86 10.53 5.46
CA HIS A 112 -15.84 11.79 4.69
C HIS A 112 -16.53 11.70 3.31
N GLY A 113 -17.73 11.14 3.23
CA GLY A 113 -18.54 11.19 2.00
C GLY A 113 -18.84 9.84 1.34
N GLY A 114 -18.14 8.77 1.64
CA GLY A 114 -18.41 7.44 1.11
C GLY A 114 -17.76 7.16 -0.24
N ASN A 115 -18.48 6.48 -1.14
CA ASN A 115 -17.94 6.04 -2.43
C ASN A 115 -17.86 7.18 -3.45
N PHE A 116 -16.76 7.25 -4.18
CA PHE A 116 -16.58 8.19 -5.29
C PHE A 116 -15.64 7.61 -6.33
N LEU A 117 -15.68 8.18 -7.53
CA LEU A 117 -14.75 7.88 -8.60
C LEU A 117 -14.09 9.15 -9.15
N VAL A 118 -12.86 8.99 -9.65
CA VAL A 118 -12.13 10.00 -10.44
C VAL A 118 -11.60 9.37 -11.71
N THR A 119 -11.36 10.18 -12.73
CA THR A 119 -10.92 9.71 -14.05
C THR A 119 -9.68 10.48 -14.53
N ALA A 120 -8.89 9.84 -15.40
CA ALA A 120 -7.77 10.46 -16.09
C ALA A 120 -7.52 9.78 -17.44
N THR A 121 -6.90 10.49 -18.37
CA THR A 121 -6.38 9.91 -19.63
C THR A 121 -4.92 9.50 -19.51
N ASN A 122 -4.23 10.00 -18.48
CA ASN A 122 -2.86 9.65 -18.13
C ASN A 122 -2.84 9.13 -16.68
N PRO A 123 -2.24 7.97 -16.39
CA PRO A 123 -2.20 7.41 -15.04
C PRO A 123 -1.43 8.27 -14.02
N MET A 124 -0.52 9.13 -14.48
CA MET A 124 0.14 10.14 -13.65
C MET A 124 -0.76 11.37 -13.36
N GLY A 125 -1.93 11.43 -13.96
CA GLY A 125 -2.87 12.55 -13.84
C GLY A 125 -2.69 13.65 -14.91
N PRO A 126 -3.32 14.84 -14.74
CA PRO A 126 -4.17 15.13 -13.59
C PRO A 126 -5.46 14.31 -13.57
N TRP A 127 -5.85 13.85 -12.38
CA TRP A 127 -7.12 13.16 -12.16
C TRP A 127 -8.25 14.17 -11.94
N SER A 128 -9.46 13.81 -12.34
CA SER A 128 -10.66 14.67 -12.25
C SER A 128 -11.02 15.01 -10.79
N GLU A 129 -11.95 15.93 -10.61
CA GLU A 129 -12.68 16.07 -9.35
C GLU A 129 -13.54 14.82 -9.08
N PRO A 130 -13.86 14.52 -7.80
CA PRO A 130 -14.64 13.36 -7.40
C PRO A 130 -16.07 13.41 -7.96
N ILE A 131 -16.54 12.28 -8.49
CA ILE A 131 -17.93 12.01 -8.76
C ILE A 131 -18.43 11.09 -7.66
N TRP A 132 -19.24 11.64 -6.74
CA TRP A 132 -19.76 10.90 -5.60
C TRP A 132 -20.89 9.96 -6.01
N LEU A 133 -20.92 8.77 -5.40
CA LEU A 133 -21.83 7.68 -5.73
C LEU A 133 -22.79 7.40 -4.58
N SER A 134 -24.03 7.06 -4.92
CA SER A 134 -25.08 6.81 -3.91
C SER A 134 -25.09 5.39 -3.35
N GLN A 135 -24.53 4.42 -4.10
CA GLN A 135 -24.46 3.05 -3.60
C GLN A 135 -23.51 2.99 -2.39
N GLN A 136 -24.00 2.47 -1.29
CA GLN A 136 -23.29 2.38 -0.03
C GLN A 136 -22.36 1.16 0.01
N GLY A 137 -21.51 1.11 1.03
CA GLY A 137 -20.56 0.03 1.26
C GLY A 137 -19.12 0.45 1.02
N ILE A 138 -18.20 -0.42 1.33
CA ILE A 138 -16.76 -0.24 1.12
C ILE A 138 -16.29 -1.06 -0.10
N ASP A 139 -15.03 -0.88 -0.49
CA ASP A 139 -14.32 -1.63 -1.51
C ASP A 139 -15.04 -1.64 -2.86
N PRO A 140 -15.40 -0.47 -3.40
CA PRO A 140 -16.13 -0.42 -4.65
C PRO A 140 -15.25 -0.84 -5.82
N SER A 141 -15.82 -1.61 -6.75
CA SER A 141 -15.18 -1.96 -8.02
C SER A 141 -16.06 -1.69 -9.22
N LEU A 142 -15.44 -1.56 -10.39
CA LEU A 142 -16.12 -1.31 -11.65
C LEU A 142 -15.94 -2.49 -12.62
N TYR A 143 -17.02 -2.84 -13.32
CA TYR A 143 -17.02 -3.77 -14.43
C TYR A 143 -17.71 -3.14 -15.65
N PHE A 144 -17.01 -3.15 -16.80
CA PHE A 144 -17.47 -2.54 -18.05
C PHE A 144 -17.89 -3.61 -19.04
N GLU A 145 -19.11 -3.51 -19.57
CA GLU A 145 -19.59 -4.43 -20.60
C GLU A 145 -20.68 -3.81 -21.46
N ASN A 146 -20.55 -3.89 -22.80
CA ASN A 146 -21.54 -3.47 -23.77
C ASN A 146 -22.09 -2.05 -23.57
N GLY A 147 -21.19 -1.10 -23.22
CA GLY A 147 -21.54 0.30 -22.95
C GLY A 147 -22.20 0.55 -21.59
N LYS A 148 -22.36 -0.47 -20.77
CA LYS A 148 -22.83 -0.38 -19.39
C LYS A 148 -21.65 -0.43 -18.41
N VAL A 149 -21.84 0.21 -17.26
CA VAL A 149 -20.90 0.17 -16.15
C VAL A 149 -21.61 -0.34 -14.91
N TYR A 150 -21.07 -1.38 -14.34
CA TYR A 150 -21.55 -2.00 -13.12
C TYR A 150 -20.61 -1.67 -11.97
N MET A 151 -21.18 -1.30 -10.82
CA MET A 151 -20.47 -1.07 -9.57
C MET A 151 -20.82 -2.16 -8.58
N CYS A 152 -19.80 -2.85 -8.07
CA CYS A 152 -19.91 -3.68 -6.87
C CYS A 152 -19.45 -2.92 -5.64
N SER A 153 -20.01 -3.22 -4.47
CA SER A 153 -19.51 -2.78 -3.16
C SER A 153 -20.06 -3.70 -2.06
N ASN A 154 -19.49 -3.59 -0.86
CA ASN A 154 -19.96 -4.33 0.31
C ASN A 154 -20.51 -3.36 1.38
N PRO A 155 -21.83 -3.27 1.58
CA PRO A 155 -22.41 -2.49 2.67
C PRO A 155 -22.45 -3.23 4.02
N GLY A 156 -21.92 -4.46 4.11
CA GLY A 156 -21.90 -5.22 5.38
C GLY A 156 -21.62 -6.71 5.22
N ASP A 157 -22.64 -7.49 4.92
CA ASP A 157 -22.63 -8.96 4.96
C ASP A 157 -22.72 -9.63 3.58
N ALA A 158 -22.72 -8.84 2.52
CA ALA A 158 -22.85 -9.35 1.15
C ALA A 158 -22.27 -8.36 0.15
N VAL A 159 -21.94 -8.86 -1.03
CA VAL A 159 -21.62 -8.04 -2.22
C VAL A 159 -22.90 -7.63 -2.93
N TRP A 160 -22.98 -6.35 -3.25
CA TRP A 160 -24.11 -5.74 -3.98
C TRP A 160 -23.64 -5.15 -5.30
N LEU A 161 -24.51 -5.18 -6.30
CA LEU A 161 -24.27 -4.67 -7.66
C LEU A 161 -25.34 -3.67 -8.03
N SER A 162 -24.96 -2.60 -8.71
CA SER A 162 -25.86 -1.74 -9.48
C SER A 162 -25.22 -1.29 -10.80
N GLU A 163 -26.04 -0.89 -11.77
CA GLU A 163 -25.61 -0.17 -12.97
C GLU A 163 -25.50 1.32 -12.63
N ILE A 164 -24.41 1.98 -13.04
CA ILE A 164 -24.15 3.39 -12.77
C ILE A 164 -23.78 4.16 -14.05
N ASP A 165 -24.04 5.45 -14.05
CA ASP A 165 -23.46 6.39 -15.01
C ASP A 165 -22.17 6.98 -14.42
N VAL A 166 -21.03 6.61 -14.94
CA VAL A 166 -19.70 7.08 -14.46
C VAL A 166 -19.43 8.56 -14.73
N LYS A 167 -20.23 9.24 -15.57
CA LYS A 167 -20.07 10.67 -15.83
C LYS A 167 -20.79 11.54 -14.80
N THR A 168 -21.86 11.03 -14.24
CA THR A 168 -22.73 11.78 -13.33
C THR A 168 -22.79 11.20 -11.92
N GLY A 169 -22.30 9.97 -11.72
CA GLY A 169 -22.44 9.21 -10.48
C GLY A 169 -23.86 8.65 -10.25
N LYS A 170 -24.77 8.87 -11.18
CA LYS A 170 -26.16 8.43 -11.03
C LYS A 170 -26.26 6.92 -11.07
N GLN A 171 -26.91 6.34 -10.08
CA GLN A 171 -27.31 4.94 -10.08
C GLN A 171 -28.47 4.74 -11.06
N LEU A 172 -28.30 3.83 -12.04
CA LEU A 172 -29.25 3.56 -13.11
C LEU A 172 -30.16 2.36 -12.84
N SER A 173 -29.75 1.47 -11.91
CA SER A 173 -30.57 0.35 -11.46
C SER A 173 -30.63 0.30 -9.93
N LYS A 174 -31.62 -0.40 -9.37
CA LYS A 174 -31.60 -0.73 -7.96
C LYS A 174 -30.42 -1.66 -7.67
N SER A 175 -29.78 -1.49 -6.52
CA SER A 175 -28.76 -2.44 -6.06
C SER A 175 -29.41 -3.80 -5.78
N CYS A 176 -28.75 -4.87 -6.23
CA CYS A 176 -29.13 -6.23 -5.93
C CYS A 176 -27.98 -6.98 -5.26
N MET A 177 -28.31 -7.84 -4.32
CA MET A 177 -27.35 -8.73 -3.66
C MET A 177 -26.90 -9.79 -4.66
N LEU A 178 -25.57 -9.96 -4.80
CA LEU A 178 -24.98 -10.99 -5.66
C LEU A 178 -24.63 -12.27 -4.88
N TRP A 179 -23.88 -12.10 -3.78
CA TRP A 179 -23.34 -13.23 -3.03
C TRP A 179 -22.91 -12.81 -1.62
N GLN A 180 -23.09 -13.72 -0.65
CA GLN A 180 -22.70 -13.52 0.76
C GLN A 180 -21.36 -14.19 1.11
N GLY A 181 -20.66 -14.73 0.12
CA GLY A 181 -19.45 -15.52 0.34
C GLY A 181 -19.73 -16.96 0.73
N ASP A 182 -18.70 -17.66 1.19
CA ASP A 182 -18.75 -19.07 1.62
C ASP A 182 -18.95 -19.24 3.14
N GLY A 183 -19.42 -18.19 3.83
CA GLY A 183 -19.71 -18.22 5.26
C GLY A 183 -18.56 -17.71 6.14
N GLY A 184 -17.51 -17.14 5.55
CA GLY A 184 -16.53 -16.32 6.26
C GLY A 184 -17.15 -14.99 6.70
N ARG A 185 -16.55 -14.34 7.72
CA ARG A 185 -16.97 -13.00 8.13
C ARG A 185 -16.43 -11.96 7.15
N TYR A 186 -17.12 -10.83 7.03
CA TYR A 186 -16.70 -9.66 6.24
C TYR A 186 -16.36 -9.98 4.79
N PRO A 187 -17.34 -10.40 3.96
CA PRO A 187 -17.13 -10.53 2.53
C PRO A 187 -16.81 -9.14 1.93
N GLU A 188 -15.60 -8.94 1.38
CA GLU A 188 -15.08 -7.65 0.95
C GLU A 188 -14.25 -7.75 -0.34
N GLY A 189 -13.77 -6.62 -0.89
CA GLY A 189 -12.89 -6.57 -2.06
C GLY A 189 -13.47 -7.22 -3.33
N PRO A 190 -14.74 -6.95 -3.73
CA PRO A 190 -15.37 -7.64 -4.83
C PRO A 190 -14.82 -7.21 -6.20
N HIS A 191 -14.46 -8.18 -7.05
CA HIS A 191 -14.10 -7.95 -8.45
C HIS A 191 -14.83 -8.93 -9.38
N ILE A 192 -15.39 -8.41 -10.49
CA ILE A 192 -16.04 -9.22 -11.52
C ILE A 192 -15.13 -9.41 -12.72
N TYR A 193 -15.04 -10.63 -13.21
CA TYR A 193 -14.32 -11.02 -14.43
C TYR A 193 -15.24 -11.82 -15.34
N LYS A 194 -15.09 -11.67 -16.65
CA LYS A 194 -15.82 -12.51 -17.62
C LYS A 194 -14.84 -13.41 -18.35
N LYS A 195 -15.09 -14.74 -18.29
CA LYS A 195 -14.29 -15.74 -18.98
C LYS A 195 -15.16 -16.95 -19.35
N ASP A 196 -15.01 -17.44 -20.58
CA ASP A 196 -15.69 -18.63 -21.09
C ASP A 196 -17.21 -18.63 -20.89
N GLY A 197 -17.83 -17.43 -21.02
CA GLY A 197 -19.28 -17.24 -20.88
C GLY A 197 -19.79 -17.25 -19.43
N TYR A 198 -18.90 -17.21 -18.44
CA TYR A 198 -19.22 -16.99 -17.03
C TYR A 198 -18.75 -15.63 -16.54
N TYR A 199 -19.49 -15.05 -15.62
CA TYR A 199 -19.06 -13.98 -14.73
C TYR A 199 -18.53 -14.63 -13.46
N TYR A 200 -17.27 -14.33 -13.13
CA TYR A 200 -16.64 -14.76 -11.91
C TYR A 200 -16.60 -13.59 -10.94
N LEU A 201 -17.01 -13.82 -9.70
CA LEU A 201 -16.97 -12.85 -8.60
C LEU A 201 -15.91 -13.31 -7.59
N LEU A 202 -14.78 -12.59 -7.55
CA LEU A 202 -13.73 -12.77 -6.55
C LEU A 202 -14.04 -11.88 -5.36
N ILE A 203 -13.89 -12.39 -4.14
CA ILE A 203 -14.00 -11.63 -2.88
C ILE A 203 -12.98 -12.11 -1.85
N SER A 204 -12.82 -11.33 -0.81
CA SER A 204 -12.12 -11.72 0.42
C SER A 204 -13.10 -12.01 1.53
N GLU A 205 -12.73 -12.89 2.43
CA GLU A 205 -13.46 -13.22 3.65
C GLU A 205 -12.47 -13.42 4.81
N GLY A 206 -12.97 -13.43 6.05
CA GLY A 206 -12.19 -13.72 7.26
C GLY A 206 -11.74 -12.46 8.01
N GLY A 207 -11.90 -11.28 7.42
CA GLY A 207 -11.34 -10.02 7.91
C GLY A 207 -9.83 -9.95 7.68
N THR A 208 -9.25 -8.76 7.73
CA THR A 208 -7.86 -8.49 7.32
C THR A 208 -6.78 -8.97 8.31
N GLU A 209 -7.06 -10.03 9.06
CA GLU A 209 -6.17 -10.64 10.05
C GLU A 209 -5.73 -12.04 9.57
N LEU A 210 -5.31 -12.89 10.52
CA LEU A 210 -4.78 -14.23 10.24
C LEU A 210 -5.72 -15.10 9.38
N ALA A 211 -7.03 -14.99 9.59
CA ALA A 211 -8.04 -15.79 8.86
C ALA A 211 -8.39 -15.24 7.47
N HIS A 212 -7.78 -14.14 7.03
CA HIS A 212 -8.05 -13.53 5.73
C HIS A 212 -7.75 -14.50 4.59
N HIS A 213 -8.67 -14.60 3.62
CA HIS A 213 -8.55 -15.53 2.50
C HIS A 213 -9.39 -15.06 1.29
N LEU A 214 -9.13 -15.64 0.13
CA LEU A 214 -9.88 -15.37 -1.10
C LEU A 214 -10.83 -16.50 -1.42
N THR A 215 -12.07 -16.14 -1.77
CA THR A 215 -13.08 -17.02 -2.29
C THR A 215 -13.62 -16.51 -3.64
N ILE A 216 -14.14 -17.41 -4.46
CA ILE A 216 -14.66 -17.08 -5.79
C ILE A 216 -15.95 -17.85 -6.09
N ALA A 217 -16.86 -17.17 -6.75
CA ALA A 217 -18.08 -17.76 -7.28
C ALA A 217 -18.26 -17.41 -8.76
N ARG A 218 -19.13 -18.11 -9.50
CA ARG A 218 -19.42 -17.81 -10.90
C ARG A 218 -20.90 -17.91 -11.23
N SER A 219 -21.31 -17.20 -12.28
CA SER A 219 -22.66 -17.26 -12.82
C SER A 219 -22.67 -17.08 -14.34
N ARG A 220 -23.71 -17.55 -15.02
CA ARG A 220 -23.98 -17.24 -16.43
C ARG A 220 -24.62 -15.85 -16.62
N ASN A 221 -25.14 -15.27 -15.55
CA ASN A 221 -25.77 -13.96 -15.54
C ASN A 221 -25.07 -13.07 -14.53
N ILE A 222 -24.75 -11.83 -14.90
CA ILE A 222 -24.07 -10.87 -14.02
C ILE A 222 -24.82 -10.61 -12.69
N TYR A 223 -26.15 -10.75 -12.72
CA TYR A 223 -27.02 -10.62 -11.55
C TYR A 223 -27.19 -11.92 -10.75
N GLY A 224 -26.47 -12.98 -11.11
CA GLY A 224 -26.55 -14.28 -10.45
C GLY A 224 -27.67 -15.20 -10.97
N PRO A 225 -27.99 -16.29 -10.23
CA PRO A 225 -27.34 -16.69 -8.98
C PRO A 225 -25.87 -17.11 -9.19
N TYR A 226 -25.01 -16.81 -8.25
CA TYR A 226 -23.60 -17.20 -8.25
C TYR A 226 -23.43 -18.54 -7.54
N GLU A 227 -22.69 -19.45 -8.18
CA GLU A 227 -22.29 -20.76 -7.69
C GLU A 227 -20.89 -20.66 -7.10
N SER A 228 -20.72 -21.01 -5.80
CA SER A 228 -19.43 -21.05 -5.14
C SER A 228 -18.50 -22.07 -5.75
N ASN A 229 -17.21 -21.77 -5.82
CA ASN A 229 -16.19 -22.74 -6.18
C ASN A 229 -16.08 -23.81 -5.08
N PRO A 230 -16.27 -25.11 -5.39
CA PRO A 230 -16.18 -26.18 -4.41
C PRO A 230 -14.77 -26.34 -3.80
N ALA A 231 -13.76 -25.68 -4.35
CA ALA A 231 -12.39 -25.66 -3.85
C ALA A 231 -12.02 -24.37 -3.07
N ASN A 232 -13.00 -23.55 -2.72
CA ASN A 232 -12.75 -22.38 -1.85
C ASN A 232 -12.22 -22.80 -0.46
N PRO A 233 -11.35 -22.00 0.16
CA PRO A 233 -10.75 -20.77 -0.37
C PRO A 233 -9.70 -21.04 -1.45
N ILE A 234 -9.67 -20.21 -2.50
CA ILE A 234 -8.68 -20.33 -3.57
C ILE A 234 -7.28 -19.83 -3.19
N LEU A 235 -7.18 -19.04 -2.11
CA LEU A 235 -5.93 -18.59 -1.51
C LEU A 235 -6.10 -18.40 0.00
N THR A 236 -5.24 -19.06 0.78
CA THR A 236 -5.10 -18.84 2.23
C THR A 236 -3.76 -19.34 2.72
N ASN A 237 -3.13 -18.58 3.62
CA ASN A 237 -1.99 -19.06 4.41
C ASN A 237 -2.41 -19.58 5.79
N CYS A 238 -3.66 -19.34 6.22
CA CYS A 238 -4.24 -19.92 7.43
C CYS A 238 -4.65 -21.39 7.21
N SER A 239 -3.68 -22.24 6.92
CA SER A 239 -3.84 -23.67 6.63
C SER A 239 -2.72 -24.47 7.31
N ARG A 240 -2.87 -25.81 7.38
CA ARG A 240 -1.81 -26.67 7.92
C ARG A 240 -0.46 -26.50 7.21
N LYS A 241 -0.46 -26.18 5.91
CA LYS A 241 0.76 -25.95 5.12
C LYS A 241 1.32 -24.56 5.31
N GLY A 242 0.46 -23.55 5.53
CA GLY A 242 0.84 -22.14 5.54
C GLY A 242 1.03 -21.52 6.92
N GLN A 243 0.44 -22.08 7.98
CA GLN A 243 0.38 -21.47 9.31
C GLN A 243 1.75 -21.14 9.97
N ASN A 244 2.82 -21.79 9.51
CA ASN A 244 4.18 -21.56 10.01
C ASN A 244 5.05 -20.71 9.06
N LEU A 245 4.48 -20.25 7.94
CA LEU A 245 5.17 -19.33 7.03
C LEU A 245 5.21 -17.93 7.63
N GLN A 246 6.20 -17.15 7.26
CA GLN A 246 6.32 -15.75 7.67
C GLN A 246 5.16 -14.90 7.11
N ILE A 247 4.69 -15.20 5.90
CA ILE A 247 3.60 -14.51 5.22
C ILE A 247 2.26 -15.02 5.73
N GLN A 248 1.41 -14.11 6.18
CA GLN A 248 0.07 -14.42 6.72
C GLN A 248 -0.96 -13.41 6.22
N GLY A 249 -2.26 -13.65 6.50
CA GLY A 249 -3.36 -12.73 6.21
C GLY A 249 -3.57 -12.47 4.71
N THR A 250 -3.43 -13.50 3.87
CA THR A 250 -3.55 -13.39 2.40
C THR A 250 -5.01 -13.13 1.99
N GLY A 251 -5.26 -12.01 1.30
CA GLY A 251 -6.61 -11.66 0.85
C GLY A 251 -6.61 -10.41 -0.03
N HIS A 252 -7.79 -9.82 -0.23
CA HIS A 252 -8.02 -8.60 -1.01
C HIS A 252 -7.27 -8.60 -2.34
N GLY A 253 -7.66 -9.50 -3.25
CA GLY A 253 -6.94 -9.75 -4.48
C GLY A 253 -7.64 -9.25 -5.74
N ASP A 254 -6.87 -8.93 -6.77
CA ASP A 254 -7.34 -8.55 -8.09
C ASP A 254 -6.57 -9.33 -9.17
N PHE A 255 -7.30 -9.99 -10.10
CA PHE A 255 -6.70 -10.73 -11.20
C PHE A 255 -6.33 -9.82 -12.36
N VAL A 256 -5.21 -10.15 -13.00
CA VAL A 256 -4.78 -9.51 -14.24
C VAL A 256 -4.27 -10.55 -15.24
N GLN A 257 -4.59 -10.35 -16.52
CA GLN A 257 -4.04 -11.15 -17.60
C GLN A 257 -2.87 -10.43 -18.26
N ALA A 258 -1.70 -11.05 -18.29
CA ALA A 258 -0.53 -10.56 -18.99
C ALA A 258 -0.69 -10.67 -20.52
N LYS A 259 0.22 -10.01 -21.26
CA LYS A 259 0.17 -9.97 -22.74
C LYS A 259 0.33 -11.36 -23.38
N ASP A 260 1.08 -12.24 -22.74
CA ASP A 260 1.29 -13.65 -23.18
C ASP A 260 0.09 -14.56 -22.90
N GLY A 261 -0.97 -14.01 -22.27
CA GLY A 261 -2.19 -14.75 -21.90
C GLY A 261 -2.12 -15.41 -20.52
N SER A 262 -0.99 -15.37 -19.82
CA SER A 262 -0.86 -15.87 -18.46
C SER A 262 -1.69 -15.02 -17.49
N TRP A 263 -2.25 -15.67 -16.44
CA TRP A 263 -3.03 -15.01 -15.41
C TRP A 263 -2.23 -14.86 -14.13
N TRP A 264 -2.42 -13.73 -13.47
CA TRP A 264 -1.75 -13.35 -12.24
C TRP A 264 -2.74 -12.76 -11.24
N LEU A 265 -2.43 -12.90 -9.98
CA LEU A 265 -3.18 -12.31 -8.86
C LEU A 265 -2.27 -11.38 -8.08
N VAL A 266 -2.61 -10.08 -8.01
CA VAL A 266 -2.08 -9.21 -6.97
C VAL A 266 -3.00 -9.31 -5.75
N PHE A 267 -2.44 -9.28 -4.55
CA PHE A 267 -3.22 -9.40 -3.31
C PHE A 267 -2.45 -8.81 -2.14
N LEU A 268 -3.12 -8.54 -1.04
CA LEU A 268 -2.44 -8.17 0.19
C LEU A 268 -2.10 -9.40 1.02
N ALA A 269 -1.01 -9.26 1.76
CA ALA A 269 -0.63 -10.10 2.89
C ALA A 269 0.29 -9.30 3.81
N TYR A 270 0.81 -9.90 4.87
CA TYR A 270 1.79 -9.28 5.74
C TYR A 270 2.85 -10.27 6.19
N ARG A 271 4.05 -9.76 6.50
CA ARG A 271 5.15 -10.55 7.07
C ARG A 271 5.14 -10.42 8.59
N ASN A 272 5.15 -11.56 9.28
CA ASN A 272 5.29 -11.63 10.73
C ASN A 272 6.75 -11.52 11.15
N PHE A 273 7.00 -10.74 12.21
CA PHE A 273 8.31 -10.55 12.83
C PHE A 273 8.20 -10.77 14.34
N GLY A 274 9.15 -11.50 14.92
CA GLY A 274 9.22 -11.72 16.36
C GLY A 274 7.99 -12.40 16.96
N GLY A 275 7.31 -13.25 16.21
CA GLY A 275 6.04 -13.88 16.54
C GLY A 275 4.97 -13.54 15.49
N SER A 276 3.77 -13.14 15.94
CA SER A 276 2.66 -12.79 15.04
C SER A 276 2.46 -11.27 14.92
N TYR A 277 3.54 -10.49 14.80
CA TYR A 277 3.49 -9.04 14.75
C TYR A 277 3.92 -8.54 13.37
N HIS A 278 3.15 -7.62 12.76
CA HIS A 278 3.45 -7.05 11.44
C HIS A 278 3.50 -5.51 11.47
N HIS A 279 4.62 -4.95 11.93
CA HIS A 279 4.84 -3.50 12.03
C HIS A 279 5.00 -2.79 10.67
N LEU A 280 5.43 -3.51 9.63
CA LEU A 280 5.50 -2.94 8.28
C LEU A 280 4.11 -2.71 7.64
N GLY A 281 3.06 -3.25 8.26
CA GLY A 281 1.71 -3.22 7.74
C GLY A 281 1.45 -4.30 6.69
N ARG A 282 0.30 -4.18 6.01
CA ARG A 282 -0.09 -5.07 4.92
C ARG A 282 0.59 -4.59 3.65
N GLU A 283 1.18 -5.51 2.91
CA GLU A 283 2.03 -5.28 1.75
C GLU A 283 1.38 -5.87 0.49
N THR A 284 1.87 -5.53 -0.71
CA THR A 284 1.36 -6.09 -1.98
C THR A 284 2.20 -7.27 -2.46
N TYR A 285 1.53 -8.35 -2.79
CA TYR A 285 2.08 -9.64 -3.23
C TYR A 285 1.60 -10.01 -4.62
N LEU A 286 2.27 -10.98 -5.24
CA LEU A 286 1.94 -11.53 -6.55
C LEU A 286 1.92 -13.07 -6.49
N ALA A 287 0.95 -13.68 -7.17
CA ALA A 287 0.90 -15.12 -7.36
C ALA A 287 0.54 -15.48 -8.81
N PRO A 288 1.11 -16.56 -9.38
CA PRO A 288 0.68 -17.10 -10.65
C PRO A 288 -0.70 -17.76 -10.51
N VAL A 289 -1.50 -17.71 -11.58
CA VAL A 289 -2.83 -18.29 -11.63
C VAL A 289 -2.94 -19.21 -12.85
N GLU A 290 -3.28 -20.45 -12.63
CA GLU A 290 -3.69 -21.37 -13.69
C GLU A 290 -5.22 -21.27 -13.88
N TRP A 291 -5.65 -20.76 -15.05
CA TRP A 291 -7.06 -20.60 -15.36
C TRP A 291 -7.40 -21.15 -16.73
N LYS A 292 -7.60 -22.46 -16.80
CA LYS A 292 -7.96 -23.18 -18.03
C LYS A 292 -9.39 -22.86 -18.49
N THR A 293 -9.65 -23.10 -19.76
CA THR A 293 -10.97 -22.90 -20.35
C THR A 293 -12.02 -23.78 -19.67
N GLY A 294 -13.09 -23.13 -19.17
CA GLY A 294 -14.20 -23.74 -18.47
C GLY A 294 -13.93 -24.19 -17.03
N GLU A 295 -12.70 -24.12 -16.56
CA GLU A 295 -12.30 -24.49 -15.20
C GLU A 295 -12.32 -23.30 -14.23
N TRP A 296 -12.20 -23.59 -12.96
CA TRP A 296 -12.00 -22.61 -11.91
C TRP A 296 -10.52 -22.15 -11.86
N PRO A 297 -10.22 -20.90 -11.45
CA PRO A 297 -8.84 -20.50 -11.29
C PRO A 297 -8.17 -21.21 -10.11
N VAL A 298 -6.91 -21.59 -10.30
CA VAL A 298 -6.06 -22.18 -9.27
C VAL A 298 -4.88 -21.25 -9.01
N VAL A 299 -4.85 -20.64 -7.84
CA VAL A 299 -3.80 -19.70 -7.41
C VAL A 299 -2.61 -20.50 -6.87
N ASN A 300 -1.39 -20.16 -7.32
CA ASN A 300 -0.12 -20.76 -6.86
C ASN A 300 -0.13 -22.29 -6.83
N GLY A 301 -0.80 -22.93 -7.79
CA GLY A 301 -0.96 -24.39 -7.81
C GLY A 301 -1.67 -24.98 -6.59
N GLY A 302 -2.50 -24.21 -5.88
CA GLY A 302 -3.19 -24.59 -4.66
C GLY A 302 -2.30 -24.64 -3.41
N ASN A 303 -1.13 -23.99 -3.45
CA ASN A 303 -0.21 -23.91 -2.31
C ASN A 303 -0.29 -22.55 -1.64
N PRO A 304 0.02 -22.45 -0.32
CA PRO A 304 0.17 -21.18 0.35
C PRO A 304 1.31 -20.35 -0.26
N ILE A 305 1.30 -19.06 0.00
CA ILE A 305 2.30 -18.12 -0.51
C ILE A 305 3.52 -18.11 0.40
N ASP A 306 4.70 -18.19 -0.21
CA ASP A 306 5.99 -18.02 0.45
C ASP A 306 6.74 -16.82 -0.14
N THR A 307 7.85 -16.46 0.48
CA THR A 307 8.71 -15.35 0.06
C THR A 307 9.27 -15.55 -1.36
N LEU A 308 9.64 -16.77 -1.72
CA LEU A 308 10.14 -17.11 -3.04
C LEU A 308 9.09 -17.86 -3.85
N ILE A 309 8.72 -17.31 -4.99
CA ILE A 309 7.85 -17.97 -5.97
C ILE A 309 8.70 -18.43 -7.17
N ASN A 310 8.70 -19.72 -7.40
CA ASN A 310 9.47 -20.36 -8.46
C ASN A 310 8.65 -20.44 -9.73
N ALA A 311 8.59 -19.42 -10.50
CA ALA A 311 8.30 -19.43 -11.93
C ALA A 311 7.86 -18.07 -12.43
N THR A 312 8.41 -17.63 -13.51
CA THR A 312 7.83 -16.51 -14.25
C THR A 312 8.14 -16.66 -15.74
N THR A 313 7.11 -16.47 -16.55
CA THR A 313 7.22 -16.23 -17.99
C THR A 313 7.25 -14.73 -18.29
N LEU A 314 7.19 -13.88 -17.24
CA LEU A 314 7.11 -12.44 -17.36
C LEU A 314 8.46 -11.85 -17.82
N PRO A 315 8.46 -10.81 -18.65
CA PRO A 315 9.67 -10.10 -19.04
C PRO A 315 10.31 -9.45 -17.81
N LYS A 316 11.63 -9.30 -17.81
CA LYS A 316 12.35 -8.63 -16.72
C LYS A 316 12.41 -7.13 -16.99
N GLN A 317 11.95 -6.33 -16.03
CA GLN A 317 12.10 -4.88 -16.01
C GLN A 317 13.36 -4.48 -15.24
N MET A 318 14.09 -3.49 -15.75
CA MET A 318 15.15 -2.81 -14.99
C MET A 318 14.51 -1.66 -14.20
N MET A 319 14.76 -1.63 -12.90
CA MET A 319 14.29 -0.54 -12.04
C MET A 319 15.26 0.65 -12.07
N PRO A 320 14.74 1.89 -12.05
CA PRO A 320 15.59 3.05 -11.83
C PRO A 320 16.22 2.98 -10.43
N GLN A 321 17.42 3.57 -10.30
CA GLN A 321 18.04 3.71 -8.98
C GLN A 321 17.24 4.71 -8.13
N ALA A 322 17.03 4.37 -6.87
CA ALA A 322 16.43 5.29 -5.90
C ALA A 322 17.25 6.59 -5.86
N GLN A 323 16.57 7.72 -5.98
CA GLN A 323 17.21 9.02 -5.86
C GLN A 323 17.45 9.34 -4.39
N PRO A 324 18.62 9.93 -4.05
CA PRO A 324 18.84 10.42 -2.69
C PRO A 324 17.86 11.55 -2.37
N LEU A 325 17.57 11.72 -1.09
CA LEU A 325 16.78 12.84 -0.60
C LEU A 325 17.43 14.17 -0.99
N ASP A 326 16.65 15.14 -1.47
CA ASP A 326 17.17 16.45 -1.91
C ASP A 326 16.20 17.56 -1.54
N PHE A 327 16.57 18.37 -0.54
CA PHE A 327 15.79 19.53 -0.08
C PHE A 327 15.87 20.75 -1.00
N ASN A 328 16.62 20.73 -2.10
CA ASN A 328 16.57 21.78 -3.13
C ASN A 328 15.35 21.63 -4.06
N ARG A 329 14.69 20.47 -4.04
CA ARG A 329 13.45 20.24 -4.81
C ARG A 329 12.27 20.95 -4.13
N ALA A 330 11.26 21.29 -4.92
CA ALA A 330 10.02 21.86 -4.40
C ALA A 330 9.18 20.84 -3.61
N ASP A 331 9.44 19.55 -3.81
CA ASP A 331 8.85 18.41 -3.11
C ASP A 331 9.88 17.29 -2.95
N LEU A 332 9.58 16.30 -2.12
CA LEU A 332 10.46 15.17 -1.85
C LEU A 332 10.19 13.96 -2.77
N GLY A 333 9.13 13.98 -3.56
CA GLY A 333 8.71 12.88 -4.41
C GLY A 333 7.37 12.25 -3.99
N PRO A 334 6.79 11.41 -4.87
CA PRO A 334 5.44 10.87 -4.68
C PRO A 334 5.31 9.87 -3.52
N GLU A 335 6.42 9.33 -3.03
CA GLU A 335 6.49 8.39 -1.91
C GLU A 335 6.39 9.06 -0.53
N TYR A 336 6.56 10.40 -0.46
CA TYR A 336 6.43 11.14 0.78
C TYR A 336 4.98 11.51 1.05
N ILE A 337 4.57 11.32 2.30
CA ILE A 337 3.18 11.45 2.75
C ILE A 337 3.09 12.27 4.02
N HIS A 338 1.93 12.89 4.20
CA HIS A 338 1.55 13.68 5.37
C HIS A 338 0.42 12.96 6.12
N ILE A 339 0.34 13.19 7.42
CA ILE A 339 -0.83 12.80 8.22
C ILE A 339 -1.92 13.82 7.96
N GLN A 340 -3.05 13.38 7.39
CA GLN A 340 -4.14 14.22 6.91
C GLN A 340 -3.69 15.24 5.82
N ASN A 341 -4.55 16.18 5.45
CA ASN A 341 -4.20 17.24 4.51
C ASN A 341 -3.16 18.17 5.16
N PRO A 342 -1.99 18.39 4.55
CA PRO A 342 -0.99 19.30 5.10
C PRO A 342 -1.46 20.76 5.01
N ILE A 343 -1.10 21.56 5.98
CA ILE A 343 -1.14 23.03 5.86
C ILE A 343 0.10 23.42 5.04
N SER A 344 -0.07 23.71 3.76
CA SER A 344 1.03 23.86 2.79
C SER A 344 2.08 24.89 3.20
N GLU A 345 1.67 25.98 3.88
CA GLU A 345 2.55 27.02 4.38
C GLU A 345 3.48 26.56 5.52
N ASN A 346 3.25 25.37 6.04
CA ASN A 346 4.09 24.79 7.09
C ASN A 346 5.31 24.05 6.54
N TYR A 347 5.42 23.87 5.21
CA TYR A 347 6.49 23.10 4.57
C TYR A 347 7.26 23.98 3.58
N ILE A 348 8.45 24.47 3.98
CA ILE A 348 9.23 25.44 3.20
C ILE A 348 10.58 24.82 2.81
N PHE A 349 10.73 24.53 1.53
CA PHE A 349 11.98 24.05 0.94
C PHE A 349 12.83 25.23 0.48
N LYS A 350 14.02 25.41 1.07
CA LYS A 350 14.91 26.51 0.73
C LYS A 350 16.37 26.22 1.12
N SER A 351 17.31 26.47 0.20
CA SER A 351 18.76 26.42 0.46
C SER A 351 19.21 25.08 1.04
N ASN A 352 18.77 23.98 0.42
CA ASN A 352 19.05 22.59 0.83
C ASN A 352 18.59 22.29 2.28
N LYS A 353 17.52 22.95 2.71
CA LYS A 353 16.86 22.71 4.01
C LYS A 353 15.36 22.62 3.84
N LEU A 354 14.75 21.90 4.75
CA LEU A 354 13.30 21.90 4.97
C LEU A 354 13.00 22.60 6.29
N LEU A 355 12.24 23.69 6.24
CA LEU A 355 11.67 24.32 7.42
C LEU A 355 10.25 23.79 7.61
N LEU A 356 9.99 23.17 8.74
CA LEU A 356 8.66 22.79 9.21
C LEU A 356 8.18 23.79 10.27
N LYS A 357 6.97 24.35 10.07
CA LYS A 357 6.29 25.15 11.08
C LYS A 357 5.35 24.24 11.85
N GLY A 358 5.63 24.01 13.11
CA GLY A 358 4.89 23.07 13.95
C GLY A 358 3.44 23.45 14.17
N HIS A 359 2.53 22.56 13.79
CA HIS A 359 1.10 22.65 14.02
C HIS A 359 0.59 21.30 14.47
N GLY A 360 -0.09 21.27 15.62
CA GLY A 360 -0.67 20.05 16.18
C GLY A 360 0.36 19.00 16.64
N SER A 361 -0.03 18.22 17.62
CA SER A 361 0.75 17.06 18.08
C SER A 361 0.51 15.85 17.19
N LEU A 362 1.50 14.96 17.05
CA LEU A 362 1.33 13.66 16.38
C LEU A 362 0.25 12.79 17.04
N SER A 363 -0.05 13.03 18.31
CA SER A 363 -1.11 12.32 19.04
C SER A 363 -2.51 12.88 18.79
N ASP A 364 -2.63 14.01 18.09
CA ASP A 364 -3.91 14.68 17.81
C ASP A 364 -4.33 14.45 16.34
N ASN A 365 -5.63 14.37 16.11
CA ASN A 365 -6.18 14.32 14.74
C ASN A 365 -6.45 15.75 14.21
N ASN A 366 -5.46 16.63 14.30
CA ASN A 366 -5.56 18.06 13.94
C ASN A 366 -4.45 18.50 13.01
N GLN A 367 -4.31 17.81 11.86
CA GLN A 367 -3.35 18.17 10.79
C GLN A 367 -1.92 18.42 11.34
N PRO A 368 -1.30 17.46 12.04
CA PRO A 368 0.04 17.67 12.59
C PRO A 368 1.06 17.92 11.47
N THR A 369 2.04 18.78 11.74
CA THR A 369 3.12 19.01 10.77
C THR A 369 4.07 17.81 10.78
N PHE A 370 3.87 16.92 9.79
CA PHE A 370 4.62 15.69 9.59
C PHE A 370 4.81 15.44 8.10
N ILE A 371 6.00 14.96 7.71
CA ILE A 371 6.29 14.45 6.38
C ILE A 371 7.20 13.23 6.49
N GLY A 372 6.80 12.12 5.93
CA GLY A 372 7.51 10.86 6.07
C GLY A 372 7.35 9.92 4.91
N LYS A 373 8.04 8.80 4.98
CA LYS A 373 8.00 7.71 4.00
C LYS A 373 7.65 6.40 4.71
N ARG A 374 6.89 5.54 4.02
CA ARG A 374 6.59 4.18 4.50
C ARG A 374 7.88 3.41 4.71
N GLN A 375 7.96 2.69 5.82
CA GLN A 375 9.08 1.76 6.03
C GLN A 375 8.89 0.54 5.12
N GLU A 376 9.74 0.41 4.10
CA GLU A 376 9.70 -0.68 3.14
C GLU A 376 10.69 -1.80 3.47
N GLN A 377 11.82 -1.43 4.08
CA GLN A 377 12.90 -2.35 4.39
C GLN A 377 12.81 -2.87 5.83
N VAL A 378 13.20 -4.13 6.02
CA VAL A 378 13.26 -4.76 7.35
C VAL A 378 14.42 -4.21 8.16
N CYS A 379 15.55 -3.91 7.49
CA CYS A 379 16.76 -3.37 8.10
C CYS A 379 17.17 -2.09 7.38
N GLY A 380 17.59 -1.10 8.14
CA GLY A 380 18.03 0.18 7.57
C GLY A 380 18.25 1.26 8.61
N SER A 381 18.43 2.48 8.14
CA SER A 381 18.50 3.66 9.00
C SER A 381 18.01 4.91 8.27
N VAL A 382 17.47 5.85 9.07
CA VAL A 382 17.08 7.19 8.63
C VAL A 382 17.81 8.19 9.52
N GLU A 383 18.37 9.22 8.91
CA GLU A 383 19.14 10.25 9.59
C GLU A 383 18.81 11.62 9.07
N PHE A 384 18.62 12.58 9.99
CA PHE A 384 18.45 14.00 9.69
C PHE A 384 19.20 14.88 10.67
N LYS A 385 19.70 15.98 10.16
CA LYS A 385 20.24 17.08 10.97
C LYS A 385 19.10 18.02 11.31
N VAL A 386 18.87 18.29 12.59
CA VAL A 386 17.67 18.94 13.13
C VAL A 386 18.06 20.16 13.97
N HIS A 387 17.33 21.28 13.79
CA HIS A 387 17.49 22.50 14.56
C HIS A 387 16.12 23.11 14.89
N PRO A 388 15.52 22.78 16.05
CA PRO A 388 14.34 23.49 16.55
C PRO A 388 14.69 24.93 16.93
N LYS A 389 13.81 25.87 16.57
CA LYS A 389 13.92 27.28 16.95
C LYS A 389 13.15 27.52 18.25
N HIS A 390 13.72 28.35 19.12
CA HIS A 390 13.10 28.69 20.41
C HIS A 390 12.65 27.44 21.18
N ASN A 391 11.37 27.36 21.55
CA ASN A 391 10.78 26.28 22.34
C ASN A 391 10.11 25.20 21.48
N ALA A 392 10.38 25.18 20.16
CA ALA A 392 9.84 24.19 19.27
C ALA A 392 10.33 22.77 19.62
N GLU A 393 9.49 21.79 19.41
CA GLU A 393 9.83 20.38 19.42
C GLU A 393 9.93 19.88 17.99
N GLY A 394 10.99 19.14 17.66
CA GLY A 394 11.09 18.52 16.34
C GLY A 394 12.15 17.45 16.25
N GLY A 395 11.94 16.53 15.34
CA GLY A 395 12.80 15.38 15.19
C GLY A 395 12.29 14.34 14.19
N ILE A 396 12.62 13.09 14.48
CA ILE A 396 12.21 11.92 13.70
C ILE A 396 11.16 11.16 14.50
N SER A 397 10.02 10.88 13.88
CA SER A 397 9.02 9.96 14.42
C SER A 397 8.98 8.65 13.62
N VAL A 398 8.93 7.53 14.35
CA VAL A 398 8.56 6.22 13.86
C VAL A 398 7.07 6.08 14.18
N TYR A 399 6.24 6.41 13.21
CA TYR A 399 4.81 6.61 13.40
C TYR A 399 3.99 5.49 12.76
N GLN A 400 3.08 4.89 13.51
CA GLN A 400 2.11 3.93 12.99
C GLN A 400 0.67 4.49 13.04
N ILE A 401 0.27 5.02 14.21
CA ILE A 401 -0.99 5.72 14.44
C ILE A 401 -0.79 6.82 15.49
N ASN A 402 -1.79 7.71 15.65
CA ASN A 402 -1.73 8.80 16.66
C ASN A 402 -1.52 8.32 18.11
N ASP A 403 -1.93 7.10 18.42
CA ASP A 403 -1.72 6.45 19.72
C ASP A 403 -0.59 5.41 19.71
N GLY A 404 0.24 5.37 18.67
CA GLY A 404 1.33 4.42 18.52
C GLY A 404 2.49 5.01 17.72
N HIS A 405 3.47 5.65 18.39
CA HIS A 405 4.67 6.20 17.77
C HIS A 405 5.83 6.34 18.75
N TYR A 406 7.04 6.36 18.21
CA TYR A 406 8.27 6.64 18.94
C TYR A 406 8.91 7.89 18.36
N ASP A 407 9.26 8.86 19.21
CA ASP A 407 9.82 10.12 18.77
C ASP A 407 11.23 10.32 19.32
N LEU A 408 12.19 10.51 18.42
CA LEU A 408 13.52 11.00 18.72
C LEU A 408 13.54 12.49 18.39
N PHE A 409 13.60 13.36 19.39
CA PHE A 409 13.40 14.79 19.19
C PHE A 409 14.32 15.68 20.02
N VAL A 410 14.44 16.92 19.58
CA VAL A 410 15.13 18.00 20.28
C VAL A 410 14.09 19.02 20.74
N LYS A 411 14.21 19.44 22.02
CA LYS A 411 13.41 20.48 22.63
C LYS A 411 14.16 21.07 23.84
N ASP A 412 14.11 22.38 24.05
CA ASP A 412 14.64 23.09 25.25
C ASP A 412 16.08 22.67 25.62
N GLY A 413 16.97 22.59 24.64
CA GLY A 413 18.37 22.20 24.84
C GLY A 413 18.57 20.73 25.29
N ARG A 414 17.63 19.87 24.98
CA ARG A 414 17.68 18.42 25.27
C ARG A 414 17.32 17.62 24.05
N VAL A 415 17.97 16.48 23.90
CA VAL A 415 17.54 15.42 22.99
C VAL A 415 16.84 14.34 23.81
N SER A 416 15.69 13.88 23.34
CA SER A 416 14.82 12.96 24.10
C SER A 416 14.25 11.85 23.23
N LEU A 417 13.98 10.71 23.87
CA LEU A 417 13.26 9.58 23.29
C LEU A 417 11.93 9.40 24.00
N ARG A 418 10.84 9.57 23.23
CA ARG A 418 9.46 9.35 23.69
C ARG A 418 8.93 8.01 23.17
N CYS A 419 8.17 7.32 24.02
CA CYS A 419 7.31 6.20 23.64
C CYS A 419 5.86 6.61 23.89
N LYS A 420 5.08 6.75 22.82
CA LYS A 420 3.62 6.89 22.85
C LYS A 420 2.99 5.56 22.46
N LEU A 421 2.19 4.97 23.36
CA LEU A 421 1.45 3.75 23.09
C LEU A 421 0.12 3.80 23.86
N LYS A 422 -0.98 4.04 23.13
CA LYS A 422 -2.32 4.25 23.69
C LYS A 422 -2.30 5.37 24.75
N ASN A 423 -2.71 5.09 25.99
CA ASN A 423 -2.68 6.05 27.10
C ASN A 423 -1.30 6.22 27.78
N ILE A 424 -0.26 5.52 27.29
CA ILE A 424 1.11 5.68 27.78
C ILE A 424 1.79 6.74 26.92
N ASP A 425 2.29 7.81 27.55
CA ASP A 425 3.15 8.81 26.95
C ASP A 425 4.33 9.05 27.91
N TYR A 426 5.51 8.57 27.54
CA TYR A 426 6.63 8.49 28.44
C TYR A 426 7.95 8.84 27.77
N ILE A 427 8.74 9.71 28.42
CA ILE A 427 10.12 10.01 28.02
C ILE A 427 11.05 8.98 28.66
N LEU A 428 11.58 8.06 27.83
CA LEU A 428 12.46 6.98 28.28
C LEU A 428 13.79 7.53 28.74
N LYS A 429 14.36 8.46 27.97
CA LYS A 429 15.65 9.08 28.24
C LYS A 429 15.71 10.48 27.64
N SER A 430 16.47 11.36 28.31
CA SER A 430 16.66 12.73 27.87
C SER A 430 18.05 13.21 28.30
N ASP A 431 18.87 13.62 27.34
CA ASP A 431 20.23 14.11 27.53
C ASP A 431 20.32 15.60 27.21
N LYS A 432 21.13 16.39 27.97
CA LYS A 432 21.45 17.78 27.65
C LYS A 432 22.33 17.87 26.41
N ILE A 433 22.06 18.82 25.55
CA ILE A 433 22.86 19.13 24.37
C ILE A 433 23.30 20.58 24.41
N TRP A 434 24.39 20.91 23.71
CA TRP A 434 24.98 22.22 23.66
C TRP A 434 25.06 22.81 22.26
N SER A 435 24.86 21.95 21.26
CA SER A 435 24.82 22.31 19.84
C SER A 435 23.40 22.71 19.43
N GLU A 436 23.29 23.75 18.63
CA GLU A 436 22.00 24.16 18.03
C GLU A 436 21.50 23.14 17.00
N TRP A 437 22.43 22.50 16.30
CA TRP A 437 22.14 21.45 15.30
C TRP A 437 22.50 20.08 15.86
N MET A 438 21.57 19.14 15.76
CA MET A 438 21.78 17.74 16.19
C MET A 438 21.55 16.78 15.03
N ASN A 439 22.44 15.84 14.87
CA ASN A 439 22.20 14.68 13.98
C ASN A 439 21.43 13.65 14.76
N LEU A 440 20.24 13.33 14.29
CA LEU A 440 19.35 12.30 14.85
C LEU A 440 19.32 11.12 13.90
N ARG A 441 19.49 9.90 14.43
CA ARG A 441 19.47 8.67 13.67
C ARG A 441 18.56 7.63 14.30
N VAL A 442 17.69 7.05 13.48
CA VAL A 442 16.90 5.85 13.80
C VAL A 442 17.37 4.72 12.92
N SER A 443 17.99 3.71 13.53
CA SER A 443 18.36 2.45 12.86
C SER A 443 17.36 1.37 13.24
N TYR A 444 17.08 0.44 12.34
CA TYR A 444 16.09 -0.61 12.59
C TYR A 444 16.48 -1.96 11.98
N ASN A 445 15.96 -3.00 12.59
CA ASN A 445 15.97 -4.38 12.10
C ASN A 445 14.59 -5.01 12.30
N ASP A 446 14.48 -6.33 12.13
CA ASP A 446 13.24 -7.09 12.26
C ASP A 446 12.61 -7.07 13.68
N LYS A 447 13.34 -6.58 14.69
CA LYS A 447 12.92 -6.61 16.10
C LYS A 447 12.89 -5.25 16.77
N MET A 448 13.89 -4.39 16.50
CA MET A 448 14.17 -3.19 17.29
C MET A 448 14.38 -1.96 16.43
N TYR A 449 13.89 -0.84 16.91
CA TYR A 449 14.33 0.51 16.54
C TYR A 449 15.37 0.97 17.56
N LYS A 450 16.53 1.43 17.09
CA LYS A 450 17.60 2.02 17.87
C LYS A 450 17.64 3.52 17.60
N PHE A 451 17.65 4.32 18.67
CA PHE A 451 17.59 5.78 18.63
C PHE A 451 18.91 6.38 19.10
N GLU A 452 19.55 7.18 18.25
CA GLU A 452 20.88 7.72 18.46
C GLU A 452 20.94 9.19 18.05
N TYR A 453 21.87 9.93 18.67
CA TYR A 453 22.12 11.33 18.33
C TYR A 453 23.63 11.62 18.31
N SER A 454 24.02 12.68 17.59
CA SER A 454 25.42 13.12 17.50
C SER A 454 25.52 14.62 17.32
N ASP A 455 26.49 15.25 17.98
CA ASP A 455 26.84 16.66 17.80
C ASP A 455 27.66 16.87 16.50
N ASP A 456 28.48 15.91 16.10
CA ASP A 456 29.47 16.00 15.02
C ASP A 456 29.11 15.19 13.76
N GLY A 457 28.02 14.41 13.81
CA GLY A 457 27.58 13.50 12.72
C GLY A 457 28.45 12.25 12.56
N THR A 458 29.42 12.03 13.46
CA THR A 458 30.35 10.87 13.39
C THR A 458 30.29 10.00 14.65
N SER A 459 30.22 10.61 15.82
CA SER A 459 30.21 9.94 17.12
C SER A 459 28.79 9.91 17.69
N TYR A 460 28.09 8.76 17.52
CA TYR A 460 26.70 8.60 17.95
C TYR A 460 26.59 8.07 19.38
N LYS A 461 25.72 8.68 20.16
CA LYS A 461 25.32 8.26 21.51
C LYS A 461 23.92 7.67 21.48
N SER A 462 23.71 6.51 22.10
CA SER A 462 22.41 5.85 22.15
C SER A 462 21.52 6.44 23.24
N LEU A 463 20.28 6.76 22.90
CA LEU A 463 19.19 7.08 23.83
C LEU A 463 18.39 5.85 24.24
N GLY A 464 18.43 4.77 23.47
CA GLY A 464 17.75 3.53 23.79
C GLY A 464 17.29 2.77 22.55
N GLU A 465 16.64 1.65 22.81
CA GLU A 465 16.03 0.79 21.80
C GLU A 465 14.59 0.46 22.21
N LEU A 466 13.70 0.38 21.22
CA LEU A 466 12.29 0.04 21.39
C LEU A 466 11.88 -1.06 20.41
N ASN A 467 10.98 -1.94 20.86
CA ASN A 467 10.56 -3.10 20.07
C ASN A 467 9.63 -2.71 18.93
N CYS A 468 9.87 -3.22 17.71
CA CYS A 468 9.04 -3.02 16.55
C CYS A 468 7.61 -3.54 16.74
N SER A 469 7.43 -4.62 17.50
CA SER A 469 6.12 -5.26 17.72
C SER A 469 5.11 -4.35 18.41
N LEU A 470 5.55 -3.36 19.19
CA LEU A 470 4.64 -2.41 19.86
C LEU A 470 3.97 -1.44 18.85
N LEU A 471 4.59 -1.25 17.67
CA LEU A 471 4.02 -0.47 16.55
C LEU A 471 3.41 -1.37 15.48
N SER A 472 2.92 -2.54 15.85
CA SER A 472 2.15 -3.42 14.97
C SER A 472 0.65 -3.23 15.15
N SER A 473 -0.13 -3.65 14.16
CA SER A 473 -1.60 -3.62 14.24
C SER A 473 -2.12 -4.47 15.40
N GLU A 474 -1.43 -5.53 15.82
CA GLU A 474 -1.82 -6.39 16.95
C GLU A 474 -1.71 -5.68 18.29
N VAL A 475 -0.82 -4.70 18.43
CA VAL A 475 -0.59 -3.99 19.71
C VAL A 475 -1.14 -2.58 19.68
N ALA A 476 -0.70 -1.75 18.73
CA ALA A 476 -1.16 -0.37 18.60
C ALA A 476 -2.58 -0.29 18.04
N GLY A 477 -2.95 -1.22 17.16
CA GLY A 477 -4.22 -1.20 16.42
C GLY A 477 -4.06 -0.59 15.02
N GLY A 478 -5.18 -0.32 14.36
CA GLY A 478 -5.19 0.31 13.04
C GLY A 478 -4.96 -0.66 11.89
N PHE A 479 -5.05 -0.11 10.68
CA PHE A 479 -4.88 -0.83 9.41
C PHE A 479 -3.61 -0.42 8.67
N THR A 480 -2.84 0.51 9.24
CA THR A 480 -1.63 1.07 8.63
C THR A 480 -0.36 0.35 9.10
N GLY A 481 0.75 0.60 8.44
CA GLY A 481 2.09 0.20 8.86
C GLY A 481 2.91 1.43 9.26
N VAL A 482 4.14 1.20 9.68
CA VAL A 482 5.05 2.26 10.12
C VAL A 482 5.44 3.18 8.97
N VAL A 483 5.39 4.49 9.27
CA VAL A 483 5.92 5.58 8.46
C VAL A 483 7.01 6.28 9.28
N ILE A 484 8.21 6.46 8.73
CA ILE A 484 9.29 7.18 9.40
C ILE A 484 9.41 8.56 8.76
N GLY A 485 9.36 9.61 9.58
CA GLY A 485 9.34 10.97 9.05
C GLY A 485 9.81 12.05 10.01
N MET A 486 9.93 13.23 9.43
CA MET A 486 10.24 14.48 10.13
C MET A 486 8.97 15.13 10.65
N TYR A 487 9.02 15.72 11.84
CA TYR A 487 7.89 16.46 12.40
C TYR A 487 8.32 17.69 13.16
N ALA A 488 7.39 18.61 13.33
CA ALA A 488 7.53 19.79 14.15
C ALA A 488 6.25 20.04 14.97
N ASP A 489 6.42 20.47 16.23
CA ASP A 489 5.34 20.87 17.13
C ASP A 489 5.71 22.15 17.87
N GLY A 490 4.75 23.05 18.07
CA GLY A 490 4.87 24.27 18.90
C GLY A 490 5.84 25.33 18.37
N GLY A 491 6.30 25.24 17.12
CA GLY A 491 7.19 26.25 16.52
C GLY A 491 7.97 25.74 15.31
N ASP A 492 8.95 26.52 14.88
CA ASP A 492 9.73 26.27 13.66
C ASP A 492 10.87 25.28 13.91
N VAL A 493 11.03 24.31 13.01
CA VAL A 493 12.12 23.31 13.03
C VAL A 493 12.78 23.24 11.66
N GLU A 494 14.09 23.48 11.59
CA GLU A 494 14.88 23.29 10.37
C GLU A 494 15.46 21.88 10.30
N PHE A 495 15.37 21.28 9.12
CA PHE A 495 16.01 20.00 8.79
C PHE A 495 17.03 20.20 7.68
N ALA A 496 18.18 19.51 7.78
CA ALA A 496 19.21 19.41 6.76
C ALA A 496 19.67 17.95 6.62
N GLN A 497 20.38 17.69 5.54
CA GLN A 497 21.06 16.40 5.32
C GLN A 497 22.42 16.37 6.01
#